data_750c1475e37230364121a9087bd7c201
#
_entry.id   750c1475e37230364121a9087bd7c201
#
_cell.length_a   1.000
_cell.length_b   1.000
_cell.length_c   1.000
_cell.angle_alpha   90.00
_cell.angle_beta   90.00
_cell.angle_gamma   90.00
#
_symmetry.space_group_name_H-M   'P 1'
#
loop_
_entity.id
_entity.type
_entity.pdbx_description
1 polymer ?
#
loop_
_entity_poly.entity_id
_entity_poly.type
_entity_poly.pdbx_seq_one_letter_code
_entity_poly.pdbx_strand_id
1 'polypeptide(L)'
;MQHEPVISRRGALAVAGAGLFSSVMSGRIAHAREPAVQAPDLHGAGFYRQKVGDAEVSVVSDGSFPFSPPYPLFGANASEEAVKQALAEQFIPYDRTMGQVNGLVIKTGGKVVLVDAGCGTTFGPTTGKLIDNLARAGITPGMIDAVLITHAHPDHIGGLLDPAVLARFSK
;
A
#
# COMPACT_ATOMS: atom_id res chain seq x y z
N MET A 1 -15.38 -30.37 43.57
CA MET A 1 -15.08 -29.42 42.50
C MET A 1 -14.57 -30.20 41.31
N GLN A 2 -15.43 -30.44 40.32
CA GLN A 2 -15.09 -31.21 39.13
C GLN A 2 -14.65 -30.20 38.05
N HIS A 3 -13.42 -30.38 37.53
CA HIS A 3 -12.91 -29.61 36.43
C HIS A 3 -13.44 -30.21 35.12
N GLU A 4 -14.26 -29.46 34.40
CA GLU A 4 -14.62 -29.80 33.03
C GLU A 4 -13.45 -29.48 32.08
N PRO A 5 -13.15 -30.37 31.10
CA PRO A 5 -12.08 -30.13 30.13
C PRO A 5 -12.55 -29.18 29.03
N VAL A 6 -11.82 -28.08 28.85
CA VAL A 6 -12.00 -27.12 27.75
C VAL A 6 -11.47 -27.76 26.45
N ILE A 7 -12.38 -28.08 25.53
CA ILE A 7 -12.02 -28.60 24.21
C ILE A 7 -11.50 -27.45 23.35
N SER A 8 -10.22 -27.47 22.98
CA SER A 8 -9.65 -26.48 22.08
C SER A 8 -10.10 -26.72 20.63
N ARG A 9 -10.32 -25.63 19.88
CA ARG A 9 -10.79 -25.67 18.46
C ARG A 9 -9.87 -26.43 17.49
N ARG A 10 -8.71 -26.92 17.93
CA ARG A 10 -7.80 -27.75 17.14
C ARG A 10 -8.03 -29.26 17.26
N GLY A 11 -8.89 -29.70 18.19
CA GLY A 11 -9.16 -31.13 18.43
C GLY A 11 -10.33 -31.73 17.64
N ALA A 12 -11.12 -30.93 16.92
CA ALA A 12 -12.37 -31.37 16.30
C ALA A 12 -12.28 -31.87 14.85
N LEU A 13 -11.08 -31.98 14.26
CA LEU A 13 -10.88 -32.36 12.84
C LEU A 13 -10.13 -33.69 12.62
N ALA A 14 -10.06 -34.55 13.60
CA ALA A 14 -9.29 -35.79 13.51
C ALA A 14 -10.09 -37.06 13.80
N VAL A 15 -11.37 -37.18 13.41
CA VAL A 15 -12.08 -38.46 13.33
C VAL A 15 -13.13 -38.42 12.24
N ALA A 16 -12.81 -38.82 11.01
CA ALA A 16 -13.69 -39.51 10.08
C ALA A 16 -12.89 -39.89 8.83
N GLY A 17 -12.73 -41.18 8.58
CA GLY A 17 -12.42 -41.67 7.24
C GLY A 17 -11.30 -42.71 7.10
N ALA A 18 -11.31 -43.78 7.87
CA ALA A 18 -10.66 -45.02 7.44
C ALA A 18 -11.71 -45.88 6.68
N GLY A 19 -11.62 -45.90 5.37
CA GLY A 19 -12.44 -46.73 4.51
C GLY A 19 -11.72 -47.04 3.19
N LEU A 20 -11.27 -48.28 3.08
CA LEU A 20 -10.71 -49.01 1.95
C LEU A 20 -11.15 -48.55 0.56
N PHE A 21 -10.20 -48.32 -0.36
CA PHE A 21 -10.28 -48.90 -1.72
C PHE A 21 -8.87 -48.93 -2.34
N SER A 22 -8.32 -50.15 -2.42
CA SER A 22 -7.22 -50.50 -3.35
C SER A 22 -7.80 -50.62 -4.76
N SER A 23 -7.36 -49.76 -5.67
CA SER A 23 -7.30 -50.08 -7.09
C SER A 23 -6.13 -49.31 -7.72
N VAL A 24 -5.14 -50.07 -8.11
CA VAL A 24 -4.01 -49.66 -8.90
C VAL A 24 -4.52 -49.26 -10.29
N MET A 25 -4.50 -47.97 -10.61
CA MET A 25 -4.46 -47.46 -11.96
C MET A 25 -3.36 -46.48 -12.09
N SER A 26 -2.25 -46.91 -12.77
CA SER A 26 -1.18 -46.04 -13.22
C SER A 26 -1.69 -45.09 -14.31
N GLY A 27 -2.50 -44.12 -13.93
CA GLY A 27 -2.86 -42.99 -14.77
C GLY A 27 -1.92 -41.86 -14.43
N ARG A 28 -1.18 -41.34 -15.41
CA ARG A 28 -0.47 -40.05 -15.28
C ARG A 28 -1.51 -39.00 -14.89
N ILE A 29 -1.47 -38.60 -13.63
CA ILE A 29 -2.24 -37.43 -13.17
C ILE A 29 -1.57 -36.25 -13.84
N ALA A 30 -2.15 -35.79 -14.95
CA ALA A 30 -1.87 -34.46 -15.46
C ALA A 30 -2.31 -33.49 -14.33
N HIS A 31 -1.35 -32.93 -13.63
CA HIS A 31 -1.65 -31.81 -12.74
C HIS A 31 -2.18 -30.71 -13.63
N ALA A 32 -3.50 -30.59 -13.70
CA ALA A 32 -4.12 -29.37 -14.21
C ALA A 32 -3.54 -28.26 -13.33
N ARG A 33 -2.72 -27.39 -13.95
CA ARG A 33 -2.23 -26.18 -13.31
C ARG A 33 -3.47 -25.41 -12.92
N GLU A 34 -3.77 -25.35 -11.61
CA GLU A 34 -4.84 -24.49 -11.13
C GLU A 34 -4.62 -23.11 -11.77
N PRO A 35 -5.68 -22.52 -12.38
CA PRO A 35 -5.55 -21.16 -12.88
C PRO A 35 -5.08 -20.34 -11.69
N ALA A 36 -3.94 -19.65 -11.87
CA ALA A 36 -3.43 -18.73 -10.86
C ALA A 36 -4.59 -17.81 -10.50
N VAL A 37 -5.11 -17.96 -9.29
CA VAL A 37 -6.12 -17.05 -8.75
C VAL A 37 -5.41 -15.71 -8.79
N GLN A 38 -5.73 -14.88 -9.78
CA GLN A 38 -5.33 -13.49 -9.77
C GLN A 38 -5.85 -12.96 -8.45
N ALA A 39 -4.91 -12.56 -7.57
CA ALA A 39 -5.29 -11.86 -6.36
C ALA A 39 -6.25 -10.75 -6.80
N PRO A 40 -7.45 -10.65 -6.18
CA PRO A 40 -8.37 -9.60 -6.56
C PRO A 40 -7.59 -8.30 -6.49
N ASP A 41 -7.79 -7.45 -7.48
CA ASP A 41 -7.17 -6.13 -7.56
C ASP A 41 -7.72 -5.30 -6.39
N LEU A 42 -7.17 -5.56 -5.19
CA LEU A 42 -7.50 -4.90 -3.93
C LEU A 42 -6.88 -3.51 -3.95
N HIS A 43 -7.18 -2.75 -5.00
CA HIS A 43 -7.00 -1.32 -4.98
C HIS A 43 -8.04 -0.78 -3.99
N GLY A 44 -7.58 -0.57 -2.75
CA GLY A 44 -8.32 0.25 -1.82
C GLY A 44 -8.71 1.56 -2.50
N ALA A 45 -9.59 2.35 -1.90
CA ALA A 45 -10.10 3.60 -2.48
C ALA A 45 -8.98 4.54 -2.96
N GLY A 46 -7.72 4.31 -2.56
CA GLY A 46 -6.55 5.13 -2.86
C GLY A 46 -6.55 6.44 -2.08
N PHE A 47 -7.50 6.63 -1.18
CA PHE A 47 -7.58 7.81 -0.30
C PHE A 47 -8.30 7.48 1.01
N TYR A 48 -8.00 8.29 2.02
CA TYR A 48 -8.73 8.31 3.30
C TYR A 48 -9.10 9.75 3.63
N ARG A 49 -10.33 9.98 4.10
CA ARG A 49 -10.86 11.32 4.39
C ARG A 49 -11.37 11.41 5.81
N GLN A 50 -11.08 12.53 6.47
CA GLN A 50 -11.57 12.84 7.81
C GLN A 50 -11.77 14.34 7.99
N LYS A 51 -12.47 14.74 9.05
CA LYS A 51 -12.53 16.12 9.51
C LYS A 51 -11.53 16.37 10.62
N VAL A 52 -10.90 17.55 10.58
CA VAL A 52 -10.02 18.08 11.63
C VAL A 52 -10.49 19.51 11.91
N GLY A 53 -11.26 19.68 12.98
CA GLY A 53 -11.99 20.91 13.20
C GLY A 53 -12.95 21.19 12.03
N ASP A 54 -12.88 22.38 11.47
CA ASP A 54 -13.70 22.81 10.31
C ASP A 54 -13.09 22.38 8.96
N ALA A 55 -11.86 21.87 8.96
CA ALA A 55 -11.21 21.42 7.74
C ALA A 55 -11.58 19.97 7.38
N GLU A 56 -11.80 19.70 6.08
CA GLU A 56 -11.81 18.36 5.53
C GLU A 56 -10.41 18.04 5.03
N VAL A 57 -9.85 16.92 5.52
CA VAL A 57 -8.51 16.45 5.18
C VAL A 57 -8.60 15.11 4.49
N SER A 58 -7.94 14.97 3.34
CA SER A 58 -7.86 13.71 2.61
C SER A 58 -6.40 13.34 2.37
N VAL A 59 -5.97 12.19 2.88
CA VAL A 59 -4.70 11.56 2.47
C VAL A 59 -4.97 10.81 1.18
N VAL A 60 -4.17 11.07 0.15
CA VAL A 60 -4.36 10.50 -1.19
C VAL A 60 -3.06 9.81 -1.61
N SER A 61 -3.15 8.51 -1.89
CA SER A 61 -1.98 7.72 -2.26
C SER A 61 -1.51 8.05 -3.68
N ASP A 62 -0.21 8.22 -3.84
CA ASP A 62 0.47 8.24 -5.14
C ASP A 62 1.00 6.86 -5.53
N GLY A 63 1.00 5.92 -4.60
CA GLY A 63 1.50 4.57 -4.77
C GLY A 63 2.63 4.22 -3.82
N SER A 64 3.41 3.22 -4.20
CA SER A 64 4.52 2.72 -3.39
C SER A 64 5.70 2.29 -4.26
N PHE A 65 6.89 2.31 -3.70
CA PHE A 65 8.10 1.85 -4.37
C PHE A 65 9.02 1.10 -3.39
N PRO A 66 9.87 0.17 -3.86
CA PRO A 66 10.74 -0.60 -3.00
C PRO A 66 11.92 0.24 -2.48
N PHE A 67 12.23 0.07 -1.19
CA PHE A 67 13.43 0.57 -0.53
C PHE A 67 14.35 -0.56 -0.10
N SER A 68 14.49 -1.60 -0.86
CA SER A 68 15.22 -2.80 -0.44
C SER A 68 16.63 -2.84 -1.02
N PRO A 69 17.65 -2.94 -0.19
CA PRO A 69 17.62 -2.87 1.28
C PRO A 69 17.45 -1.41 1.77
N PRO A 70 16.82 -1.18 2.93
CA PRO A 70 16.63 0.18 3.45
C PRO A 70 17.92 0.81 3.98
N TYR A 71 18.86 0.01 4.47
CA TYR A 71 20.18 0.48 4.91
C TYR A 71 21.14 0.60 3.72
N PRO A 72 22.01 1.62 3.64
CA PRO A 72 22.21 2.71 4.61
C PRO A 72 21.33 3.96 4.38
N LEU A 73 20.35 3.90 3.46
CA LEU A 73 19.49 5.07 3.16
C LEU A 73 18.75 5.53 4.40
N PHE A 74 18.26 4.59 5.20
CA PHE A 74 17.67 4.84 6.51
C PHE A 74 18.56 4.27 7.61
N GLY A 75 18.76 5.05 8.67
CA GLY A 75 19.52 4.61 9.84
C GLY A 75 21.04 4.58 9.63
N ALA A 76 21.60 5.42 8.74
CA ALA A 76 23.05 5.48 8.49
C ALA A 76 23.90 5.81 9.75
N ASN A 77 23.27 6.28 10.83
CA ASN A 77 23.89 6.53 12.13
C ASN A 77 23.82 5.32 13.10
N ALA A 78 23.33 4.18 12.63
CA ALA A 78 23.24 2.92 13.38
C ALA A 78 23.96 1.79 12.62
N SER A 79 24.08 0.60 13.22
CA SER A 79 24.50 -0.59 12.47
C SER A 79 23.36 -1.16 11.62
N GLU A 80 23.71 -1.88 10.56
CA GLU A 80 22.71 -2.58 9.73
C GLU A 80 21.88 -3.56 10.55
N GLU A 81 22.51 -4.25 11.52
CA GLU A 81 21.84 -5.17 12.43
C GLU A 81 20.81 -4.47 13.31
N ALA A 82 21.12 -3.27 13.80
CA ALA A 82 20.17 -2.46 14.57
C ALA A 82 18.96 -2.04 13.72
N VAL A 83 19.19 -1.71 12.44
CA VAL A 83 18.09 -1.40 11.50
C VAL A 83 17.25 -2.65 11.23
N LYS A 84 17.87 -3.80 10.99
CA LYS A 84 17.16 -5.09 10.82
C LYS A 84 16.30 -5.43 12.02
N GLN A 85 16.86 -5.26 13.23
CA GLN A 85 16.14 -5.53 14.48
C GLN A 85 14.93 -4.58 14.62
N ALA A 86 15.11 -3.28 14.42
CA ALA A 86 14.04 -2.29 14.52
C ALA A 86 12.89 -2.57 13.54
N LEU A 87 13.20 -2.99 12.32
CA LEU A 87 12.20 -3.38 11.33
C LEU A 87 11.48 -4.68 11.73
N ALA A 88 12.22 -5.68 12.23
CA ALA A 88 11.65 -6.95 12.68
C ALA A 88 10.68 -6.77 13.86
N GLU A 89 10.97 -5.86 14.79
CA GLU A 89 10.09 -5.49 15.90
C GLU A 89 8.76 -4.87 15.43
N GLN A 90 8.76 -4.27 14.23
CA GLN A 90 7.56 -3.73 13.59
C GLN A 90 6.96 -4.68 12.55
N PHE A 91 7.43 -5.92 12.47
CA PHE A 91 7.01 -6.93 11.49
C PHE A 91 7.24 -6.50 10.02
N ILE A 92 8.22 -5.63 9.77
CA ILE A 92 8.58 -5.15 8.43
C ILE A 92 9.74 -6.00 7.88
N PRO A 93 9.57 -6.69 6.75
CA PRO A 93 10.64 -7.45 6.13
C PRO A 93 11.75 -6.54 5.60
N TYR A 94 13.00 -6.82 5.99
CA TYR A 94 14.16 -6.02 5.57
C TYR A 94 14.40 -6.06 4.05
N ASP A 95 14.18 -7.20 3.44
CA ASP A 95 14.39 -7.46 2.01
C ASP A 95 13.23 -7.00 1.11
N ARG A 96 12.11 -6.59 1.70
CA ARG A 96 10.89 -6.17 1.02
C ARG A 96 10.29 -4.90 1.60
N THR A 97 11.15 -4.01 2.08
CA THR A 97 10.72 -2.71 2.60
C THR A 97 10.15 -1.84 1.48
N MET A 98 8.97 -1.31 1.69
CA MET A 98 8.25 -0.47 0.73
C MET A 98 8.03 0.94 1.27
N GLY A 99 8.35 1.94 0.48
CA GLY A 99 7.96 3.32 0.74
C GLY A 99 6.56 3.59 0.22
N GLN A 100 5.72 4.25 1.02
CA GLN A 100 4.41 4.73 0.62
C GLN A 100 4.50 6.23 0.34
N VAL A 101 3.99 6.67 -0.81
CA VAL A 101 3.93 8.07 -1.19
C VAL A 101 2.50 8.56 -1.13
N ASN A 102 2.30 9.63 -0.38
CA ASN A 102 0.96 10.18 -0.16
C ASN A 102 0.99 11.70 -0.30
N GLY A 103 0.03 12.25 -1.02
CA GLY A 103 -0.31 13.66 -0.96
C GLY A 103 -1.39 13.90 0.08
N LEU A 104 -1.47 15.13 0.58
CA LEU A 104 -2.52 15.56 1.51
C LEU A 104 -3.36 16.66 0.87
N VAL A 105 -4.68 16.51 0.83
CA VAL A 105 -5.58 17.57 0.43
C VAL A 105 -6.27 18.16 1.65
N ILE A 106 -6.25 19.47 1.77
CA ILE A 106 -6.90 20.23 2.83
C ILE A 106 -7.96 21.12 2.20
N LYS A 107 -9.22 20.96 2.59
CA LYS A 107 -10.32 21.87 2.23
C LYS A 107 -10.73 22.66 3.46
N THR A 108 -10.54 23.97 3.41
CA THR A 108 -10.88 24.89 4.50
C THR A 108 -11.11 26.28 3.96
N GLY A 109 -12.01 27.06 4.56
CA GLY A 109 -12.28 28.44 4.17
C GLY A 109 -12.64 28.61 2.68
N GLY A 110 -13.29 27.63 2.06
CA GLY A 110 -13.63 27.63 0.63
C GLY A 110 -12.44 27.41 -0.30
N LYS A 111 -11.27 27.03 0.22
CA LYS A 111 -10.06 26.75 -0.52
C LYS A 111 -9.70 25.28 -0.49
N VAL A 112 -9.06 24.81 -1.55
CA VAL A 112 -8.52 23.44 -1.70
C VAL A 112 -7.01 23.54 -1.90
N VAL A 113 -6.25 22.99 -0.96
CA VAL A 113 -4.80 22.99 -0.99
C VAL A 113 -4.32 21.55 -1.10
N LEU A 114 -3.46 21.27 -2.07
CA LEU A 114 -2.71 20.02 -2.15
C LEU A 114 -1.34 20.21 -1.51
N VAL A 115 -0.96 19.32 -0.60
CA VAL A 115 0.38 19.24 -0.01
C VAL A 115 1.10 18.06 -0.63
N ASP A 116 2.21 18.33 -1.26
CA ASP A 116 3.03 17.44 -2.09
C ASP A 116 2.31 16.87 -3.34
N ALA A 117 3.06 16.76 -4.41
CA ALA A 117 2.53 16.40 -5.73
C ALA A 117 2.85 14.96 -6.15
N GLY A 118 3.41 14.16 -5.24
CA GLY A 118 3.80 12.79 -5.52
C GLY A 118 5.03 12.64 -6.40
N CYS A 119 5.26 11.42 -6.88
CA CYS A 119 6.44 11.03 -7.66
C CYS A 119 6.31 11.33 -9.17
N GLY A 120 5.11 11.50 -9.69
CA GLY A 120 4.92 11.36 -11.13
C GLY A 120 5.39 9.97 -11.60
N THR A 121 6.17 9.94 -12.70
CA THR A 121 6.71 8.70 -13.26
C THR A 121 8.10 8.31 -12.72
N THR A 122 8.64 9.05 -11.74
CA THR A 122 10.05 8.95 -11.30
C THR A 122 10.42 7.59 -10.72
N PHE A 123 9.54 6.97 -9.93
CA PHE A 123 9.81 5.70 -9.22
C PHE A 123 9.13 4.47 -9.84
N GLY A 124 8.79 4.55 -11.13
CA GLY A 124 8.29 3.42 -11.90
C GLY A 124 6.76 3.23 -11.82
N PRO A 125 6.26 2.08 -12.31
CA PRO A 125 4.82 1.92 -12.61
C PRO A 125 3.92 1.75 -11.39
N THR A 126 4.49 1.58 -10.20
CA THR A 126 3.74 1.43 -8.94
C THR A 126 3.42 2.76 -8.25
N THR A 127 3.98 3.87 -8.76
CA THR A 127 3.73 5.26 -8.34
C THR A 127 3.00 6.07 -9.42
N GLY A 128 2.84 7.37 -9.23
CA GLY A 128 2.20 8.27 -10.21
C GLY A 128 0.68 8.16 -10.24
N LYS A 129 0.05 7.66 -9.17
CA LYS A 129 -1.40 7.43 -9.07
C LYS A 129 -2.15 8.57 -8.41
N LEU A 130 -1.45 9.63 -7.98
CA LEU A 130 -2.04 10.72 -7.19
C LEU A 130 -3.25 11.33 -7.89
N ILE A 131 -3.12 11.68 -9.18
CA ILE A 131 -4.20 12.34 -9.92
C ILE A 131 -5.43 11.45 -10.07
N ASP A 132 -5.23 10.16 -10.35
CA ASP A 132 -6.34 9.22 -10.50
C ASP A 132 -7.04 8.97 -9.15
N ASN A 133 -6.28 8.93 -8.06
CA ASN A 133 -6.82 8.79 -6.72
C ASN A 133 -7.47 10.08 -6.21
N LEU A 134 -6.99 11.27 -6.59
CA LEU A 134 -7.69 12.54 -6.40
C LEU A 134 -9.06 12.50 -7.09
N ALA A 135 -9.11 12.07 -8.34
CA ALA A 135 -10.37 11.95 -9.08
C ALA A 135 -11.37 10.99 -8.39
N ARG A 136 -10.88 9.84 -7.89
CA ARG A 136 -11.68 8.90 -7.08
C ARG A 136 -12.19 9.54 -5.78
N ALA A 137 -11.41 10.44 -5.19
CA ALA A 137 -11.80 11.24 -4.02
C ALA A 137 -12.78 12.37 -4.34
N GLY A 138 -13.16 12.56 -5.63
CA GLY A 138 -14.01 13.64 -6.09
C GLY A 138 -13.29 14.99 -6.16
N ILE A 139 -11.95 14.97 -6.32
CA ILE A 139 -11.10 16.16 -6.40
C ILE A 139 -10.45 16.18 -7.77
N THR A 140 -10.79 17.18 -8.59
CA THR A 140 -10.11 17.38 -9.87
C THR A 140 -8.97 18.39 -9.71
N PRO A 141 -7.93 18.34 -10.56
CA PRO A 141 -6.84 19.32 -10.52
C PRO A 141 -7.34 20.77 -10.60
N GLY A 142 -8.40 21.03 -11.39
CA GLY A 142 -9.01 22.37 -11.51
C GLY A 142 -9.66 22.91 -10.23
N MET A 143 -9.91 22.06 -9.23
CA MET A 143 -10.42 22.48 -7.91
C MET A 143 -9.31 22.92 -6.96
N ILE A 144 -8.04 22.64 -7.28
CA ILE A 144 -6.89 22.91 -6.40
C ILE A 144 -6.50 24.39 -6.58
N ASP A 145 -6.59 25.15 -5.48
CA ASP A 145 -6.23 26.57 -5.45
C ASP A 145 -4.71 26.78 -5.27
N ALA A 146 -4.05 25.88 -4.56
CA ALA A 146 -2.61 25.96 -4.28
C ALA A 146 -2.00 24.57 -4.08
N VAL A 147 -0.73 24.46 -4.44
CA VAL A 147 0.13 23.30 -4.10
C VAL A 147 1.21 23.78 -3.15
N LEU A 148 1.31 23.16 -1.98
CA LEU A 148 2.40 23.34 -1.02
C LEU A 148 3.37 22.17 -1.16
N ILE A 149 4.66 22.48 -1.21
CA ILE A 149 5.71 21.45 -1.25
C ILE A 149 6.44 21.47 0.09
N THR A 150 6.47 20.33 0.76
CA THR A 150 7.15 20.18 2.05
C THR A 150 8.66 20.26 1.89
N HIS A 151 9.19 19.59 0.86
CA HIS A 151 10.60 19.63 0.48
C HIS A 151 10.80 19.08 -0.94
N ALA A 152 12.00 19.30 -1.52
CA ALA A 152 12.27 19.05 -2.93
C ALA A 152 12.78 17.63 -3.25
N HIS A 153 12.41 16.60 -2.50
CA HIS A 153 12.67 15.23 -2.91
C HIS A 153 11.73 14.79 -4.04
N PRO A 154 12.17 13.88 -4.92
CA PRO A 154 11.40 13.47 -6.09
C PRO A 154 10.01 12.89 -5.79
N ASP A 155 9.83 12.24 -4.65
CA ASP A 155 8.55 11.71 -4.18
C ASP A 155 7.54 12.78 -3.72
N HIS A 156 7.99 14.03 -3.61
CA HIS A 156 7.15 15.18 -3.22
C HIS A 156 6.90 16.16 -4.37
N ILE A 157 7.87 16.33 -5.27
CA ILE A 157 7.76 17.28 -6.38
C ILE A 157 7.65 16.63 -7.75
N GLY A 158 7.85 15.30 -7.87
CA GLY A 158 7.93 14.60 -9.14
C GLY A 158 6.70 14.79 -10.02
N GLY A 159 5.52 14.86 -9.43
CA GLY A 159 4.29 15.14 -10.15
C GLY A 159 4.25 16.52 -10.84
N LEU A 160 4.95 17.53 -10.31
CA LEU A 160 5.06 18.85 -10.94
C LEU A 160 6.17 18.89 -12.01
N LEU A 161 7.12 17.95 -11.97
CA LEU A 161 8.19 17.84 -12.94
C LEU A 161 7.82 16.95 -14.14
N ASP A 162 6.77 16.14 -14.00
CA ASP A 162 6.25 15.29 -15.06
C ASP A 162 5.32 16.12 -15.96
N PRO A 163 5.65 16.34 -17.25
CA PRO A 163 4.82 17.15 -18.14
C PRO A 163 3.39 16.62 -18.30
N ALA A 164 3.21 15.28 -18.25
CA ALA A 164 1.88 14.67 -18.37
C ALA A 164 1.03 14.90 -17.15
N VAL A 165 1.65 14.94 -15.97
CA VAL A 165 0.98 15.26 -14.70
C VAL A 165 0.78 16.76 -14.59
N LEU A 166 1.78 17.56 -14.89
CA LEU A 166 1.70 19.03 -14.86
C LEU A 166 0.60 19.57 -15.78
N ALA A 167 0.45 19.00 -16.98
CA ALA A 167 -0.61 19.37 -17.92
C ALA A 167 -2.02 19.16 -17.33
N ARG A 168 -2.20 18.24 -16.38
CA ARG A 168 -3.47 18.00 -15.71
C ARG A 168 -3.80 19.04 -14.62
N PHE A 169 -2.78 19.76 -14.12
CA PHE A 169 -2.95 20.91 -13.21
C PHE A 169 -3.11 22.25 -13.94
N SER A 170 -2.78 22.30 -15.23
CA SER A 170 -2.92 23.54 -16.03
C SER A 170 -4.40 23.80 -16.29
N LYS A 171 -4.84 25.03 -16.02
CA LYS A 171 -6.20 25.51 -16.30
C LYS A 171 -6.28 26.02 -17.73
#